data_68c3bc8f960cf96337f248ca83578eea
#
_entry.id   68c3bc8f960cf96337f248ca83578eea
#
_cell.length_a   1.000
_cell.length_b   1.000
_cell.length_c   1.000
_cell.angle_alpha   90.00
_cell.angle_beta   90.00
_cell.angle_gamma   90.00
#
_symmetry.space_group_name_H-M   'P 1'
#
loop_
_entity.id
_entity.type
_entity.pdbx_description
1 polymer ?
#
loop_
_entity_poly.entity_id
_entity_poly.type
_entity_poly.pdbx_seq_one_letter_code
_entity_poly.pdbx_strand_id
1 'polypeptide(L)'
;MERITTTIPQADIDRQLSFCREIAQINAARPQQPLAFVDTYGCQQNEADSERIRGYLRQMGYGFTDQEEEAQIIVLNTCAIREHAEQRVLGNLGALVHVKRRHPDQIICVCGCMAQEQHVADKIKQSFRHVDLVFGPHVLWKFPEFIHTLLTSR
;
A
#
# COMPACT_ATOMS: atom_id res chain seq x y z
N MET A 1 20.52 18.42 -17.17
CA MET A 1 19.44 18.71 -16.22
C MET A 1 19.74 17.99 -14.93
N GLU A 2 19.96 18.75 -13.88
CA GLU A 2 20.29 18.17 -12.60
C GLU A 2 19.05 17.51 -11.99
N ARG A 3 19.18 16.24 -11.64
CA ARG A 3 18.16 15.58 -10.85
C ARG A 3 18.26 16.10 -9.43
N ILE A 4 17.21 16.75 -8.98
CA ILE A 4 17.07 17.04 -7.56
C ILE A 4 16.76 15.72 -6.88
N THR A 5 17.79 15.08 -6.35
CA THR A 5 17.60 13.91 -5.49
C THR A 5 17.29 14.42 -4.09
N THR A 6 16.03 14.30 -3.68
CA THR A 6 15.68 14.56 -2.30
C THR A 6 16.26 13.43 -1.45
N THR A 7 17.31 13.73 -0.72
CA THR A 7 17.90 12.78 0.21
C THR A 7 17.06 12.77 1.48
N ILE A 8 16.54 11.61 1.82
CA ILE A 8 15.76 11.42 3.05
C ILE A 8 16.76 11.40 4.22
N PRO A 9 16.58 12.24 5.26
CA PRO A 9 17.45 12.22 6.42
C PRO A 9 17.51 10.85 7.09
N GLN A 10 18.66 10.46 7.58
CA GLN A 10 18.87 9.16 8.23
C GLN A 10 17.94 8.99 9.43
N ALA A 11 17.68 10.05 10.18
CA ALA A 11 16.76 10.01 11.32
C ALA A 11 15.34 9.61 10.89
N ASP A 12 14.89 10.07 9.73
CA ASP A 12 13.58 9.72 9.18
C ASP A 12 13.53 8.27 8.71
N ILE A 13 14.61 7.77 8.11
CA ILE A 13 14.73 6.36 7.72
C ILE A 13 14.68 5.47 8.97
N ASP A 14 15.43 5.83 10.01
CA ASP A 14 15.47 5.08 11.27
C ASP A 14 14.09 5.06 11.93
N ARG A 15 13.37 6.17 11.85
CA ARG A 15 12.01 6.25 12.38
C ARG A 15 11.06 5.28 11.64
N GLN A 16 11.16 5.21 10.32
CA GLN A 16 10.35 4.28 9.54
C GLN A 16 10.68 2.81 9.89
N LEU A 17 11.94 2.50 10.06
CA LEU A 17 12.35 1.15 10.50
C LEU A 17 11.83 0.82 11.91
N SER A 18 11.76 1.82 12.78
CA SER A 18 11.15 1.68 14.11
C SER A 18 9.66 1.32 13.99
N PHE A 19 8.94 1.96 13.10
CA PHE A 19 7.54 1.60 12.83
C PHE A 19 7.42 0.16 12.32
N CYS A 20 8.31 -0.28 11.44
CA CYS A 20 8.33 -1.67 10.98
C CYS A 20 8.49 -2.64 12.15
N ARG A 21 9.39 -2.35 13.09
CA ARG A 21 9.61 -3.22 14.28
C ARG A 21 8.37 -3.28 15.17
N GLU A 22 7.70 -2.13 15.38
CA GLU A 22 6.48 -2.10 16.19
C GLU A 22 5.36 -2.90 15.53
N ILE A 23 5.21 -2.77 14.21
CA ILE A 23 4.21 -3.55 13.44
C ILE A 23 4.56 -5.04 13.50
N ALA A 24 5.84 -5.39 13.39
CA ALA A 24 6.28 -6.77 13.50
C ALA A 24 5.90 -7.39 14.86
N GLN A 25 6.00 -6.62 15.94
CA GLN A 25 5.56 -7.05 17.26
C GLN A 25 4.04 -7.28 17.31
N ILE A 26 3.27 -6.38 16.72
CA ILE A 26 1.82 -6.55 16.63
C ILE A 26 1.49 -7.84 15.86
N ASN A 27 2.15 -8.07 14.75
CA ASN A 27 1.90 -9.23 13.90
C ASN A 27 2.39 -10.54 14.56
N ALA A 28 3.47 -10.49 15.31
CA ALA A 28 3.97 -11.66 16.03
C ALA A 28 3.00 -12.15 17.10
N ALA A 29 2.16 -11.26 17.62
CA ALA A 29 1.14 -11.60 18.61
C ALA A 29 -0.11 -12.25 18.01
N ARG A 30 -0.25 -12.24 16.67
CA ARG A 30 -1.41 -12.85 16.00
C ARG A 30 -1.31 -14.37 16.04
N PRO A 31 -2.46 -15.08 16.03
CA PRO A 31 -2.46 -16.56 16.01
C PRO A 31 -1.79 -17.13 14.76
N GLN A 32 -1.83 -16.44 13.63
CA GLN A 32 -1.23 -16.86 12.37
C GLN A 32 -0.48 -15.67 11.76
N GLN A 33 0.54 -15.97 10.96
CA GLN A 33 1.26 -14.93 10.22
C GLN A 33 0.29 -14.21 9.29
N PRO A 34 0.20 -12.86 9.37
CA PRO A 34 -0.62 -12.11 8.43
C PRO A 34 0.02 -12.11 7.05
N LEU A 35 -0.82 -12.05 6.02
CA LEU A 35 -0.40 -12.11 4.63
C LEU A 35 -0.68 -10.79 3.92
N ALA A 36 0.16 -10.46 2.96
CA ALA A 36 0.04 -9.30 2.11
C ALA A 36 -0.16 -9.72 0.66
N PHE A 37 -1.01 -8.98 -0.03
CA PHE A 37 -1.21 -9.10 -1.47
C PHE A 37 -0.73 -7.80 -2.11
N VAL A 38 0.25 -7.87 -3.00
CA VAL A 38 0.80 -6.71 -3.70
C VAL A 38 0.64 -6.92 -5.19
N ASP A 39 -0.12 -6.07 -5.85
CA ASP A 39 -0.34 -6.13 -7.29
C ASP A 39 0.18 -4.86 -7.95
N THR A 40 0.79 -5.00 -9.12
CA THR A 40 1.43 -3.92 -9.85
C THR A 40 0.74 -3.72 -11.19
N TYR A 41 0.28 -2.51 -11.44
CA TYR A 41 -0.31 -2.10 -12.72
C TYR A 41 0.62 -1.09 -13.37
N GLY A 42 1.40 -1.50 -14.37
CA GLY A 42 2.21 -0.54 -15.10
C GLY A 42 3.58 -1.04 -15.52
N CYS A 43 4.58 -0.17 -15.41
CA CYS A 43 5.90 -0.35 -15.99
C CYS A 43 6.94 -0.84 -14.97
N GLN A 44 8.20 -0.96 -15.42
CA GLN A 44 9.31 -1.41 -14.58
C GLN A 44 9.53 -0.53 -13.34
N GLN A 45 9.27 0.77 -13.44
CA GLN A 45 9.38 1.67 -12.28
C GLN A 45 8.38 1.28 -11.19
N ASN A 46 7.16 0.93 -11.59
CA ASN A 46 6.15 0.45 -10.64
C ASN A 46 6.58 -0.85 -9.97
N GLU A 47 7.25 -1.75 -10.72
CA GLU A 47 7.77 -3.00 -10.16
C GLU A 47 8.86 -2.74 -9.10
N ALA A 48 9.74 -1.77 -9.34
CA ALA A 48 10.77 -1.41 -8.36
C ALA A 48 10.13 -0.86 -7.08
N ASP A 49 9.09 -0.02 -7.21
CA ASP A 49 8.37 0.50 -6.06
C ASP A 49 7.62 -0.59 -5.32
N SER A 50 7.02 -1.54 -6.04
CA SER A 50 6.36 -2.70 -5.43
C SER A 50 7.35 -3.55 -4.63
N GLU A 51 8.58 -3.74 -5.12
CA GLU A 51 9.62 -4.46 -4.39
C GLU A 51 10.02 -3.74 -3.10
N ARG A 52 10.08 -2.41 -3.11
CA ARG A 52 10.32 -1.63 -1.90
C ARG A 52 9.20 -1.83 -0.89
N ILE A 53 7.95 -1.82 -1.34
CA ILE A 53 6.79 -2.07 -0.50
C ILE A 53 6.85 -3.49 0.09
N ARG A 54 7.18 -4.49 -0.73
CA ARG A 54 7.33 -5.87 -0.24
C ARG A 54 8.44 -5.96 0.80
N GLY A 55 9.54 -5.24 0.60
CA GLY A 55 10.63 -5.17 1.58
C GLY A 55 10.17 -4.65 2.93
N TYR A 56 9.39 -3.58 2.94
CA TYR A 56 8.80 -3.06 4.17
C TYR A 56 7.86 -4.09 4.81
N LEU A 57 7.00 -4.71 4.02
CA LEU A 57 6.04 -5.69 4.52
C LEU A 57 6.74 -6.90 5.16
N ARG A 58 7.85 -7.36 4.57
CA ARG A 58 8.66 -8.42 5.19
C ARG A 58 9.18 -7.99 6.56
N GLN A 59 9.68 -6.77 6.67
CA GLN A 59 10.18 -6.22 7.94
C GLN A 59 9.07 -6.08 8.98
N MET A 60 7.83 -5.87 8.53
CA MET A 60 6.66 -5.80 9.40
C MET A 60 6.14 -7.18 9.83
N GLY A 61 6.70 -8.26 9.30
CA GLY A 61 6.29 -9.62 9.64
C GLY A 61 5.19 -10.21 8.77
N TYR A 62 4.88 -9.61 7.62
CA TYR A 62 3.91 -10.17 6.68
C TYR A 62 4.55 -11.23 5.80
N GLY A 63 3.81 -12.32 5.55
CA GLY A 63 4.05 -13.20 4.42
C GLY A 63 3.31 -12.69 3.19
N PHE A 64 3.34 -13.44 2.08
CA PHE A 64 2.71 -13.02 0.83
C PHE A 64 1.76 -14.07 0.30
N THR A 65 0.71 -13.61 -0.37
CA THR A 65 -0.29 -14.47 -1.01
C THR A 65 -0.68 -13.86 -2.36
N ASP A 66 -1.13 -14.71 -3.27
CA ASP A 66 -1.72 -14.28 -4.54
C ASP A 66 -3.25 -14.29 -4.49
N GLN A 67 -3.84 -14.49 -3.31
CA GLN A 67 -5.28 -14.54 -3.09
C GLN A 67 -5.72 -13.37 -2.20
N GLU A 68 -6.52 -12.47 -2.76
CA GLU A 68 -7.01 -11.29 -2.04
C GLU A 68 -7.79 -11.66 -0.78
N GLU A 69 -8.52 -12.76 -0.81
CA GLU A 69 -9.30 -13.25 0.34
C GLU A 69 -8.44 -13.63 1.54
N GLU A 70 -7.20 -14.04 1.30
CA GLU A 70 -6.29 -14.49 2.36
C GLU A 70 -5.48 -13.34 2.96
N ALA A 71 -5.50 -12.16 2.34
CA ALA A 71 -4.62 -11.07 2.70
C ALA A 71 -5.20 -10.21 3.82
N GLN A 72 -4.38 -9.84 4.79
CA GLN A 72 -4.70 -8.83 5.79
C GLN A 72 -4.39 -7.43 5.29
N ILE A 73 -3.52 -7.31 4.30
CA ILE A 73 -3.22 -6.03 3.64
C ILE A 73 -3.13 -6.26 2.13
N ILE A 74 -3.81 -5.39 1.38
CA ILE A 74 -3.79 -5.38 -0.08
C ILE A 74 -3.19 -4.05 -0.53
N VAL A 75 -2.18 -4.11 -1.41
CA VAL A 75 -1.55 -2.92 -1.99
C VAL A 75 -1.67 -3.01 -3.51
N LEU A 76 -2.32 -2.02 -4.11
CA LEU A 76 -2.42 -1.87 -5.55
C LEU A 76 -1.52 -0.71 -5.98
N ASN A 77 -0.44 -1.03 -6.68
CA ASN A 77 0.52 -0.04 -7.18
C ASN A 77 0.18 0.28 -8.64
N THR A 78 -0.13 1.52 -8.93
CA THR A 78 -0.81 1.95 -10.15
C THR A 78 0.07 2.82 -11.04
N CYS A 79 -0.30 2.90 -12.32
CA CYS A 79 0.38 3.73 -13.31
C CYS A 79 -0.63 4.65 -14.01
N ALA A 80 -0.29 5.94 -14.15
CA ALA A 80 -1.16 6.94 -14.76
C ALA A 80 -1.04 6.99 -16.30
N ILE A 81 -0.06 6.32 -16.87
CA ILE A 81 0.32 6.48 -18.29
C ILE A 81 -0.63 5.74 -19.22
N ARG A 82 -1.37 4.75 -18.73
CA ARG A 82 -2.25 3.93 -19.57
C ARG A 82 -3.71 4.09 -19.15
N GLU A 83 -4.52 4.59 -20.06
CA GLU A 83 -5.95 4.79 -19.85
C GLU A 83 -6.67 3.51 -19.39
N HIS A 84 -6.32 2.37 -19.99
CA HIS A 84 -6.90 1.09 -19.60
C HIS A 84 -6.48 0.63 -18.19
N ALA A 85 -5.31 1.06 -17.72
CA ALA A 85 -4.85 0.70 -16.39
C ALA A 85 -5.72 1.33 -15.30
N GLU A 86 -6.15 2.59 -15.50
CA GLU A 86 -7.04 3.26 -14.56
C GLU A 86 -8.36 2.50 -14.42
N GLN A 87 -8.98 2.13 -15.54
CA GLN A 87 -10.25 1.39 -15.53
C GLN A 87 -10.11 0.03 -14.85
N ARG A 88 -9.01 -0.67 -15.09
CA ARG A 88 -8.74 -1.97 -14.45
C ARG A 88 -8.60 -1.85 -12.94
N VAL A 89 -7.87 -0.83 -12.49
CA VAL A 89 -7.69 -0.58 -11.05
C VAL A 89 -9.02 -0.24 -10.40
N LEU A 90 -9.81 0.65 -10.99
CA LEU A 90 -11.11 1.04 -10.45
C LEU A 90 -12.08 -0.14 -10.43
N GLY A 91 -12.04 -0.99 -11.45
CA GLY A 91 -12.86 -2.21 -11.49
C GLY A 91 -12.48 -3.18 -10.37
N ASN A 92 -11.19 -3.39 -10.15
CA ASN A 92 -10.69 -4.23 -9.06
C ASN A 92 -11.06 -3.66 -7.69
N LEU A 93 -10.96 -2.34 -7.51
CA LEU A 93 -11.35 -1.69 -6.26
C LEU A 93 -12.84 -1.90 -6.00
N GLY A 94 -13.67 -1.81 -7.02
CA GLY A 94 -15.10 -2.09 -6.87
C GLY A 94 -15.37 -3.52 -6.41
N ALA A 95 -14.65 -4.49 -6.98
CA ALA A 95 -14.78 -5.90 -6.59
C ALA A 95 -14.28 -6.15 -5.17
N LEU A 96 -13.27 -5.43 -4.71
CA LEU A 96 -12.70 -5.59 -3.36
C LEU A 96 -13.68 -5.19 -2.24
N VAL A 97 -14.75 -4.46 -2.55
CA VAL A 97 -15.76 -4.14 -1.53
C VAL A 97 -16.37 -5.42 -0.94
N HIS A 98 -16.53 -6.45 -1.75
CA HIS A 98 -17.09 -7.73 -1.29
C HIS A 98 -16.11 -8.48 -0.38
N VAL A 99 -14.82 -8.44 -0.73
CA VAL A 99 -13.77 -9.04 0.09
C VAL A 99 -13.68 -8.31 1.43
N LYS A 100 -13.70 -6.99 1.42
CA LYS A 100 -13.64 -6.16 2.62
C LYS A 100 -14.84 -6.40 3.56
N ARG A 101 -16.01 -6.64 3.00
CA ARG A 101 -17.20 -6.97 3.81
C ARG A 101 -17.04 -8.28 4.58
N ARG A 102 -16.37 -9.27 3.96
CA ARG A 102 -16.08 -10.54 4.62
C ARG A 102 -14.92 -10.43 5.60
N HIS A 103 -14.01 -9.47 5.39
CA HIS A 103 -12.82 -9.26 6.19
C HIS A 103 -12.69 -7.77 6.56
N PRO A 104 -13.52 -7.27 7.51
CA PRO A 104 -13.58 -5.82 7.79
C PRO A 104 -12.26 -5.22 8.28
N ASP A 105 -11.38 -6.03 8.86
CA ASP A 105 -10.09 -5.57 9.38
C ASP A 105 -9.00 -5.48 8.30
N GLN A 106 -9.30 -5.94 7.09
CA GLN A 106 -8.38 -5.88 5.97
C GLN A 106 -8.03 -4.44 5.63
N ILE A 107 -6.75 -4.17 5.38
CA ILE A 107 -6.27 -2.86 4.94
C ILE A 107 -6.14 -2.87 3.42
N ILE A 108 -6.75 -1.90 2.75
CA ILE A 108 -6.66 -1.75 1.29
C ILE A 108 -5.95 -0.43 0.98
N CYS A 109 -4.83 -0.52 0.26
CA CYS A 109 -3.99 0.61 -0.11
C CYS A 109 -3.93 0.76 -1.62
N VAL A 110 -4.00 2.00 -2.11
CA VAL A 110 -3.77 2.34 -3.51
C VAL A 110 -2.62 3.34 -3.56
N CYS A 111 -1.62 3.06 -4.35
CA CYS A 111 -0.45 3.92 -4.49
C CYS A 111 0.01 4.00 -5.95
N GLY A 112 1.10 4.72 -6.18
CA GLY A 112 1.69 4.90 -7.49
C GLY A 112 1.27 6.20 -8.16
N CYS A 113 1.65 6.36 -9.43
CA CYS A 113 1.46 7.61 -10.16
C CYS A 113 0.00 8.01 -10.33
N MET A 114 -0.89 7.04 -10.50
CA MET A 114 -2.33 7.32 -10.64
C MET A 114 -2.90 7.93 -9.37
N ALA A 115 -2.47 7.46 -8.19
CA ALA A 115 -2.93 7.97 -6.92
C ALA A 115 -2.42 9.38 -6.61
N GLN A 116 -1.41 9.85 -7.34
CA GLN A 116 -0.87 11.20 -7.22
C GLN A 116 -1.76 12.24 -7.90
N GLU A 117 -2.54 11.84 -8.91
CA GLU A 117 -3.45 12.75 -9.59
C GLU A 117 -4.63 13.08 -8.67
N GLN A 118 -4.83 14.38 -8.40
CA GLN A 118 -5.81 14.83 -7.41
C GLN A 118 -7.23 14.34 -7.71
N HIS A 119 -7.64 14.41 -8.99
CA HIS A 119 -9.00 13.99 -9.37
C HIS A 119 -9.22 12.48 -9.18
N VAL A 120 -8.18 11.66 -9.38
CA VAL A 120 -8.26 10.21 -9.16
C VAL A 120 -8.30 9.91 -7.67
N ALA A 121 -7.43 10.56 -6.89
CA ALA A 121 -7.40 10.38 -5.44
C ALA A 121 -8.74 10.76 -4.81
N ASP A 122 -9.33 11.88 -5.26
CA ASP A 122 -10.64 12.33 -4.76
C ASP A 122 -11.75 11.35 -5.13
N LYS A 123 -11.73 10.84 -6.36
CA LYS A 123 -12.69 9.85 -6.82
C LYS A 123 -12.63 8.56 -6.00
N ILE A 124 -11.43 8.09 -5.70
CA ILE A 124 -11.23 6.91 -4.87
C ILE A 124 -11.78 7.15 -3.47
N LYS A 125 -11.46 8.27 -2.85
CA LYS A 125 -11.92 8.60 -1.51
C LYS A 125 -13.44 8.72 -1.43
N GLN A 126 -14.08 9.28 -2.46
CA GLN A 126 -15.53 9.49 -2.48
C GLN A 126 -16.31 8.24 -2.83
N SER A 127 -15.82 7.46 -3.81
CA SER A 127 -16.56 6.34 -4.39
C SER A 127 -16.16 4.99 -3.85
N PHE A 128 -14.95 4.87 -3.29
CA PHE A 128 -14.40 3.61 -2.80
C PHE A 128 -14.00 3.75 -1.33
N ARG A 129 -15.00 3.89 -0.48
CA ARG A 129 -14.80 4.14 0.97
C ARG A 129 -14.14 2.98 1.72
N HIS A 130 -14.10 1.80 1.10
CA HIS A 130 -13.41 0.65 1.66
C HIS A 130 -11.89 0.72 1.48
N VAL A 131 -11.38 1.68 0.73
CA VAL A 131 -9.94 1.94 0.60
C VAL A 131 -9.47 2.73 1.81
N ASP A 132 -8.47 2.21 2.51
CA ASP A 132 -7.98 2.78 3.77
C ASP A 132 -6.86 3.79 3.56
N LEU A 133 -6.09 3.66 2.47
CA LEU A 133 -4.90 4.47 2.23
C LEU A 133 -4.72 4.74 0.75
N VAL A 134 -4.49 6.01 0.39
CA VAL A 134 -4.16 6.44 -0.97
C VAL A 134 -2.93 7.34 -0.88
N PHE A 135 -1.85 7.01 -1.59
CA PHE A 135 -0.64 7.83 -1.57
C PHE A 135 0.13 7.74 -2.89
N GLY A 136 0.82 8.84 -3.22
CA GLY A 136 1.68 8.91 -4.40
C GLY A 136 3.09 8.40 -4.13
N PRO A 137 3.92 8.27 -5.19
CA PRO A 137 5.26 7.69 -5.06
C PRO A 137 6.24 8.51 -4.24
N HIS A 138 6.05 9.82 -4.10
CA HIS A 138 6.96 10.68 -3.32
C HIS A 138 6.99 10.35 -1.84
N VAL A 139 5.92 9.77 -1.32
CA VAL A 139 5.80 9.46 0.12
C VAL A 139 5.81 7.96 0.39
N LEU A 140 6.23 7.16 -0.58
CA LEU A 140 6.32 5.70 -0.42
C LEU A 140 7.24 5.34 0.75
N TRP A 141 8.29 6.10 0.99
CA TRP A 141 9.21 5.88 2.10
C TRP A 141 8.53 5.98 3.48
N LYS A 142 7.35 6.61 3.55
CA LYS A 142 6.54 6.71 4.76
C LYS A 142 5.54 5.56 4.91
N PHE A 143 5.57 4.58 4.04
CA PHE A 143 4.63 3.46 4.08
C PHE A 143 4.54 2.82 5.47
N PRO A 144 5.66 2.54 6.17
CA PRO A 144 5.58 1.99 7.53
C PRO A 144 4.78 2.86 8.50
N GLU A 145 4.97 4.16 8.45
CA GLU A 145 4.25 5.11 9.30
C GLU A 145 2.75 5.08 9.02
N PHE A 146 2.35 5.03 7.75
CA PHE A 146 0.95 4.98 7.35
C PHE A 146 0.27 3.71 7.89
N ILE A 147 0.92 2.57 7.74
CA ILE A 147 0.37 1.30 8.22
C ILE A 147 0.32 1.28 9.75
N HIS A 148 1.34 1.78 10.40
CA HIS A 148 1.37 1.89 11.87
C HIS A 148 0.19 2.72 12.38
N THR A 149 -0.06 3.86 11.74
CA THR A 149 -1.18 4.74 12.09
C THR A 149 -2.52 4.01 11.93
N LEU A 150 -2.71 3.29 10.82
CA LEU A 150 -3.94 2.53 10.59
C LEU A 150 -4.15 1.44 11.64
N LEU A 151 -3.10 0.71 11.99
CA LEU A 151 -3.20 -0.39 12.94
C LEU A 151 -3.43 0.10 14.38
N THR A 152 -2.84 1.23 14.75
CA THR A 152 -2.92 1.74 16.11
C THR A 152 -4.13 2.64 16.36
N SER A 153 -4.79 3.13 15.32
CA SER A 153 -5.99 3.96 15.43
C SER A 153 -7.30 3.17 15.47
N ARG A 154 -7.21 1.87 15.39
CA ARG A 154 -8.40 0.97 15.45
C ARG A 154 -8.74 0.57 16.85
#